data_141b685d946235b8548a4a961cee3892
#
_entry.id   141b685d946235b8548a4a961cee3892
#
_cell.length_a   1.000
_cell.length_b   1.000
_cell.length_c   1.000
_cell.angle_alpha   90.00
_cell.angle_beta   90.00
_cell.angle_gamma   90.00
#
_symmetry.space_group_name_H-M   'P 1'
#
loop_
_entity.id
_entity.type
_entity.pdbx_description
1 polymer ?
#
loop_
_entity_poly.entity_id
_entity_poly.type
_entity_poly.pdbx_seq_one_letter_code
_entity_poly.pdbx_strand_id
1 'polypeptide(L)'
;MIPAWVDGTLTPVEKLEAHQRGLRHKAVSVFMIRGSAVLMQRRAMEKYHTPGLWANTCCTHPDWDEAPLDCAVRRLDEELGITGLPLEHRHHLEYRAKVGNGLVEHEVVDVYLGHAPHDLKIEPNPAEVMAVEWVDYHVLMGQVRRAPERFTPWLRIYLNDHAETIFGAGLAQAARV
;
A
#
# COMPACT_ATOMS: atom_id res chain seq x y z
N MET A 1 15.86 -8.79 -4.61
CA MET A 1 16.23 -7.57 -5.36
C MET A 1 14.99 -6.96 -5.95
N ILE A 2 14.86 -5.62 -5.94
CA ILE A 2 13.72 -4.91 -6.52
C ILE A 2 14.12 -4.15 -7.78
N PRO A 3 13.19 -3.93 -8.74
CA PRO A 3 13.46 -3.15 -9.94
C PRO A 3 13.57 -1.65 -9.61
N ALA A 4 14.75 -1.07 -9.77
CA ALA A 4 15.01 0.36 -9.57
C ALA A 4 15.77 0.97 -10.75
N TRP A 5 15.60 2.27 -10.98
CA TRP A 5 16.34 2.98 -12.02
C TRP A 5 17.65 3.53 -11.48
N VAL A 6 18.75 3.08 -12.08
CA VAL A 6 20.11 3.60 -11.84
C VAL A 6 20.58 4.23 -13.13
N ASP A 7 20.89 5.51 -13.10
CA ASP A 7 21.33 6.29 -14.28
C ASP A 7 20.39 6.12 -15.50
N GLY A 8 19.08 6.08 -15.23
CA GLY A 8 18.05 5.92 -16.25
C GLY A 8 17.79 4.48 -16.72
N THR A 9 18.57 3.50 -16.26
CA THR A 9 18.43 2.09 -16.63
C THR A 9 17.76 1.32 -15.50
N LEU A 10 16.72 0.52 -15.82
CA LEU A 10 16.07 -0.38 -14.85
C LEU A 10 17.05 -1.51 -14.48
N THR A 11 17.33 -1.65 -13.19
CA THR A 11 18.40 -2.49 -12.66
C THR A 11 17.92 -3.19 -11.38
N PRO A 12 18.31 -4.44 -11.10
CA PRO A 12 18.04 -5.09 -9.83
C PRO A 12 18.91 -4.45 -8.73
N VAL A 13 18.25 -3.86 -7.72
CA VAL A 13 18.89 -3.20 -6.59
C VAL A 13 18.39 -3.82 -5.28
N GLU A 14 19.26 -3.87 -4.27
CA GLU A 14 18.84 -4.29 -2.93
C GLU A 14 17.82 -3.28 -2.38
N LYS A 15 16.75 -3.79 -1.74
CA LYS A 15 15.60 -2.99 -1.32
C LYS A 15 15.99 -1.84 -0.39
N LEU A 16 16.80 -2.10 0.64
CA LEU A 16 17.22 -1.07 1.59
C LEU A 16 18.11 -0.02 0.91
N GLU A 17 19.01 -0.45 0.04
CA GLU A 17 19.86 0.45 -0.77
C GLU A 17 19.01 1.39 -1.62
N ALA A 18 17.98 0.87 -2.30
CA ALA A 18 17.08 1.70 -3.11
C ALA A 18 16.46 2.83 -2.29
N HIS A 19 16.02 2.55 -1.05
CA HIS A 19 15.43 3.54 -0.14
C HIS A 19 16.49 4.51 0.45
N GLN A 20 17.68 4.02 0.78
CA GLN A 20 18.78 4.86 1.28
C GLN A 20 19.23 5.89 0.24
N ARG A 21 19.33 5.47 -1.01
CA ARG A 21 19.70 6.33 -2.14
C ARG A 21 18.53 7.13 -2.68
N GLY A 22 17.29 6.80 -2.28
CA GLY A 22 16.07 7.41 -2.81
C GLY A 22 15.90 7.19 -4.31
N LEU A 23 16.32 6.01 -4.80
CA LEU A 23 16.20 5.64 -6.20
C LEU A 23 14.72 5.52 -6.59
N ARG A 24 14.40 5.91 -7.80
CA ARG A 24 13.11 5.62 -8.41
C ARG A 24 12.99 4.11 -8.58
N HIS A 25 11.94 3.47 -8.04
CA HIS A 25 11.78 2.02 -8.07
C HIS A 25 10.32 1.60 -8.21
N LYS A 26 10.10 0.37 -8.66
CA LYS A 26 8.74 -0.18 -8.82
C LYS A 26 8.17 -0.60 -7.48
N ALA A 27 6.87 -0.36 -7.31
CA ALA A 27 6.11 -0.77 -6.15
C ALA A 27 4.70 -1.24 -6.53
N VAL A 28 4.05 -1.90 -5.60
CA VAL A 28 2.67 -2.39 -5.71
C VAL A 28 1.90 -2.00 -4.46
N SER A 29 0.69 -1.51 -4.65
CA SER A 29 -0.22 -1.15 -3.57
C SER A 29 -1.56 -1.85 -3.76
N VAL A 30 -2.09 -2.45 -2.70
CA VAL A 30 -3.39 -3.13 -2.74
C VAL A 30 -4.34 -2.50 -1.74
N PHE A 31 -5.56 -2.26 -2.18
CA PHE A 31 -6.70 -1.92 -1.34
C PHE A 31 -7.74 -3.04 -1.42
N MET A 32 -8.13 -3.60 -0.28
CA MET A 32 -9.27 -4.50 -0.18
C MET A 32 -10.45 -3.73 0.40
N ILE A 33 -11.61 -3.81 -0.26
CA ILE A 33 -12.83 -3.15 0.21
C ILE A 33 -13.96 -4.16 0.43
N ARG A 34 -14.84 -3.84 1.37
CA ARG A 34 -16.07 -4.58 1.67
C ARG A 34 -17.19 -3.56 1.93
N GLY A 35 -18.07 -3.37 0.94
CA GLY A 35 -18.99 -2.23 0.95
C GLY A 35 -18.23 -0.91 0.97
N SER A 36 -18.48 -0.05 1.97
CA SER A 36 -17.74 1.21 2.17
C SER A 36 -16.49 1.06 3.05
N ALA A 37 -16.23 -0.11 3.60
CA ALA A 37 -15.09 -0.33 4.48
C ALA A 37 -13.83 -0.73 3.69
N VAL A 38 -12.70 -0.16 4.09
CA VAL A 38 -11.34 -0.45 3.59
C VAL A 38 -10.61 -1.30 4.63
N LEU A 39 -9.95 -2.37 4.19
CA LEU A 39 -9.07 -3.15 5.06
C LEU A 39 -7.75 -2.43 5.24
N MET A 40 -7.51 -2.01 6.47
CA MET A 40 -6.27 -1.36 6.88
C MET A 40 -5.37 -2.35 7.60
N GLN A 41 -4.06 -2.22 7.43
CA GLN A 41 -3.07 -2.93 8.23
C GLN A 41 -2.25 -1.96 9.09
N ARG A 42 -1.88 -2.39 10.29
CA ARG A 42 -0.89 -1.72 11.12
C ARG A 42 0.44 -2.45 11.00
N ARG A 43 1.46 -1.73 10.57
CA ARG A 43 2.80 -2.29 10.29
C ARG A 43 3.44 -2.81 11.57
N ALA A 44 4.12 -3.95 11.47
CA ALA A 44 4.89 -4.50 12.60
C ALA A 44 5.98 -3.52 13.07
N MET A 45 6.37 -3.62 14.33
CA MET A 45 7.36 -2.72 14.93
C MET A 45 8.78 -2.97 14.43
N GLU A 46 9.04 -4.15 13.87
CA GLU A 46 10.33 -4.58 13.30
C GLU A 46 10.57 -4.05 11.89
N LYS A 47 9.59 -3.37 11.29
CA LYS A 47 9.75 -2.76 9.96
C LYS A 47 10.81 -1.65 10.00
N TYR A 48 11.74 -1.65 9.03
CA TYR A 48 12.86 -0.72 8.97
C TYR A 48 12.45 0.75 8.72
N HIS A 49 11.25 0.99 8.21
CA HIS A 49 10.64 2.33 8.12
C HIS A 49 9.16 2.30 8.49
N THR A 50 8.66 3.41 8.97
CA THR A 50 7.25 3.61 9.36
C THR A 50 6.69 2.48 10.26
N PRO A 51 7.44 1.96 11.26
CA PRO A 51 6.92 0.93 12.16
C PRO A 51 5.70 1.44 12.93
N GLY A 52 4.73 0.56 13.15
CA GLY A 52 3.53 0.85 13.94
C GLY A 52 2.53 1.82 13.30
N LEU A 53 2.77 2.32 12.09
CA LEU A 53 1.82 3.17 11.37
C LEU A 53 0.77 2.34 10.65
N TRP A 54 -0.41 2.93 10.47
CA TRP A 54 -1.47 2.38 9.65
C TRP A 54 -1.21 2.63 8.17
N ALA A 55 -1.39 1.61 7.37
CA ALA A 55 -1.26 1.59 5.91
C ALA A 55 -2.52 1.00 5.27
N ASN A 56 -2.63 1.09 3.95
CA ASN A 56 -3.60 0.33 3.18
C ASN A 56 -3.35 -1.18 3.30
N THR A 57 -4.17 -1.99 2.66
CA THR A 57 -4.18 -3.45 2.85
C THR A 57 -2.82 -4.10 2.64
N CYS A 58 -2.09 -3.73 1.59
CA CYS A 58 -0.72 -4.19 1.36
C CYS A 58 0.04 -3.15 0.53
N CYS A 59 1.30 -2.86 0.90
CA CYS A 59 2.24 -2.06 0.14
C CYS A 59 3.59 -2.76 0.09
N THR A 60 4.10 -2.98 -1.12
CA THR A 60 5.27 -3.85 -1.32
C THR A 60 6.00 -3.53 -2.62
N HIS A 61 7.06 -4.27 -2.88
CA HIS A 61 7.85 -4.17 -4.09
C HIS A 61 7.88 -5.52 -4.80
N PRO A 62 7.75 -5.56 -6.13
CA PRO A 62 7.97 -6.79 -6.89
C PRO A 62 9.43 -7.21 -6.76
N ASP A 63 9.67 -8.50 -6.81
CA ASP A 63 10.98 -9.03 -7.05
C ASP A 63 11.44 -8.70 -8.48
N TRP A 64 12.75 -8.81 -8.73
CA TRP A 64 13.28 -8.67 -10.08
C TRP A 64 12.61 -9.70 -10.99
N ASP A 65 12.12 -9.27 -12.16
CA ASP A 65 11.37 -10.06 -13.14
C ASP A 65 9.97 -10.53 -12.69
N GLU A 66 9.47 -10.09 -11.52
CA GLU A 66 8.11 -10.38 -11.08
C GLU A 66 7.10 -9.40 -11.69
N ALA A 67 5.98 -9.91 -12.20
CA ALA A 67 4.89 -9.05 -12.66
C ALA A 67 4.18 -8.37 -11.47
N PRO A 68 3.71 -7.10 -11.61
CA PRO A 68 3.07 -6.38 -10.50
C PRO A 68 1.85 -7.10 -9.91
N LEU A 69 1.03 -7.74 -10.73
CA LEU A 69 -0.14 -8.49 -10.25
C LEU A 69 0.28 -9.74 -9.44
N ASP A 70 1.30 -10.46 -9.90
CA ASP A 70 1.79 -11.65 -9.20
C ASP A 70 2.37 -11.25 -7.83
N CYS A 71 3.11 -10.15 -7.78
CA CYS A 71 3.58 -9.55 -6.53
C CYS A 71 2.42 -9.19 -5.59
N ALA A 72 1.36 -8.55 -6.09
CA ALA A 72 0.18 -8.21 -5.30
C ALA A 72 -0.46 -9.46 -4.66
N VAL A 73 -0.67 -10.50 -5.45
CA VAL A 73 -1.27 -11.76 -4.99
C VAL A 73 -0.38 -12.46 -3.97
N ARG A 74 0.90 -12.62 -4.27
CA ARG A 74 1.89 -13.25 -3.37
C ARG A 74 1.96 -12.54 -2.03
N ARG A 75 2.05 -11.21 -2.04
CA ARG A 75 2.23 -10.45 -0.81
C ARG A 75 0.95 -10.36 0.03
N LEU A 76 -0.24 -10.37 -0.58
CA LEU A 76 -1.50 -10.52 0.17
C LEU A 76 -1.54 -11.84 0.94
N ASP A 77 -1.06 -12.92 0.35
CA ASP A 77 -0.94 -14.22 1.03
C ASP A 77 0.10 -14.16 2.16
N GLU A 78 1.33 -13.73 1.85
CA GLU A 78 2.44 -13.69 2.81
C GLU A 78 2.19 -12.76 4.01
N GLU A 79 1.54 -11.61 3.82
CA GLU A 79 1.28 -10.64 4.88
C GLU A 79 -0.03 -10.88 5.65
N LEU A 80 -1.07 -11.38 4.96
CA LEU A 80 -2.44 -11.42 5.49
C LEU A 80 -3.16 -12.76 5.32
N GLY A 81 -2.55 -13.77 4.67
CA GLY A 81 -3.17 -15.04 4.36
C GLY A 81 -4.35 -14.93 3.38
N ILE A 82 -4.43 -13.84 2.62
CA ILE A 82 -5.53 -13.60 1.67
C ILE A 82 -5.17 -14.17 0.31
N THR A 83 -5.96 -15.13 -0.16
CA THR A 83 -5.75 -15.83 -1.44
C THR A 83 -7.03 -15.90 -2.27
N GLY A 84 -6.90 -16.15 -3.58
CA GLY A 84 -8.02 -16.51 -4.47
C GLY A 84 -8.98 -15.37 -4.80
N LEU A 85 -8.67 -14.13 -4.44
CA LEU A 85 -9.52 -12.98 -4.76
C LEU A 85 -9.01 -12.27 -6.02
N PRO A 86 -9.92 -11.88 -6.93
CA PRO A 86 -9.56 -11.09 -8.09
C PRO A 86 -9.13 -9.69 -7.68
N LEU A 87 -8.07 -9.19 -8.32
CA LEU A 87 -7.58 -7.83 -8.15
C LEU A 87 -7.74 -7.07 -9.46
N GLU A 88 -8.33 -5.89 -9.38
CA GLU A 88 -8.51 -4.98 -10.50
C GLU A 88 -7.41 -3.90 -10.47
N HIS A 89 -6.67 -3.73 -11.57
CA HIS A 89 -5.73 -2.61 -11.69
C HIS A 89 -6.51 -1.30 -11.79
N ARG A 90 -6.27 -0.38 -10.88
CA ARG A 90 -7.00 0.88 -10.76
C ARG A 90 -6.19 2.08 -11.21
N HIS A 91 -4.91 2.10 -10.94
CA HIS A 91 -4.09 3.28 -11.17
C HIS A 91 -2.62 2.91 -11.32
N HIS A 92 -1.92 3.74 -12.09
CA HIS A 92 -0.47 3.76 -12.15
C HIS A 92 -0.02 5.18 -11.80
N LEU A 93 0.74 5.33 -10.74
CA LEU A 93 1.15 6.64 -10.24
C LEU A 93 2.60 6.65 -9.78
N GLU A 94 3.14 7.84 -9.63
CA GLU A 94 4.48 8.02 -9.09
C GLU A 94 4.42 9.00 -7.92
N TYR A 95 5.13 8.71 -6.84
CA TYR A 95 5.28 9.63 -5.73
C TYR A 95 6.68 9.56 -5.11
N ARG A 96 7.02 10.59 -4.34
CA ARG A 96 8.24 10.64 -3.56
C ARG A 96 7.92 11.11 -2.14
N ALA A 97 8.32 10.33 -1.13
CA ALA A 97 8.04 10.60 0.27
C ALA A 97 9.24 10.25 1.18
N LYS A 98 9.46 11.08 2.21
CA LYS A 98 10.37 10.73 3.31
C LYS A 98 9.64 9.79 4.27
N VAL A 99 10.26 8.67 4.63
CA VAL A 99 9.65 7.63 5.48
C VAL A 99 10.36 7.43 6.82
N GLY A 100 11.16 8.39 7.22
CA GLY A 100 11.95 8.37 8.45
C GLY A 100 13.34 7.75 8.28
N ASN A 101 14.18 7.89 9.29
CA ASN A 101 15.53 7.30 9.34
C ASN A 101 16.43 7.60 8.12
N GLY A 102 16.22 8.76 7.47
CA GLY A 102 16.94 9.14 6.26
C GLY A 102 16.50 8.41 4.99
N LEU A 103 15.48 7.54 5.08
CA LEU A 103 14.98 6.76 3.96
C LEU A 103 13.95 7.54 3.13
N VAL A 104 13.94 7.26 1.84
CA VAL A 104 13.05 7.88 0.86
C VAL A 104 12.38 6.80 0.01
N GLU A 105 11.07 6.85 -0.09
CA GLU A 105 10.32 6.16 -1.13
C GLU A 105 10.21 7.09 -2.35
N HIS A 106 10.68 6.61 -3.49
CA HIS A 106 10.45 7.23 -4.79
C HIS A 106 9.90 6.13 -5.70
N GLU A 107 8.60 5.94 -5.62
CA GLU A 107 7.92 4.77 -6.14
C GLU A 107 7.11 5.06 -7.40
N VAL A 108 7.24 4.15 -8.36
CA VAL A 108 6.32 3.98 -9.49
C VAL A 108 5.41 2.81 -9.15
N VAL A 109 4.16 3.10 -8.85
CA VAL A 109 3.24 2.18 -8.17
C VAL A 109 2.13 1.72 -9.10
N ASP A 110 1.95 0.41 -9.19
CA ASP A 110 0.72 -0.20 -9.68
C ASP A 110 -0.25 -0.42 -8.52
N VAL A 111 -1.42 0.23 -8.58
CA VAL A 111 -2.45 0.16 -7.54
C VAL A 111 -3.56 -0.78 -7.95
N TYR A 112 -3.85 -1.73 -7.08
CA TYR A 112 -4.91 -2.74 -7.26
C TYR A 112 -6.01 -2.57 -6.23
N LEU A 113 -7.25 -2.89 -6.63
CA LEU A 113 -8.42 -2.96 -5.78
C LEU A 113 -9.00 -4.36 -5.83
N GLY A 114 -9.29 -4.94 -4.65
CA GLY A 114 -10.01 -6.19 -4.51
C GLY A 114 -11.29 -6.01 -3.71
N HIS A 115 -12.31 -6.81 -4.00
CA HIS A 115 -13.57 -6.85 -3.28
C HIS A 115 -13.62 -8.08 -2.38
N ALA A 116 -13.67 -7.86 -1.07
CA ALA A 116 -13.68 -8.93 -0.08
C ALA A 116 -15.10 -9.44 0.20
N PRO A 117 -15.33 -10.75 0.26
CA PRO A 117 -16.56 -11.32 0.79
C PRO A 117 -16.67 -11.05 2.30
N HIS A 118 -17.89 -11.15 2.86
CA HIS A 118 -18.13 -10.88 4.28
C HIS A 118 -17.39 -11.85 5.22
N ASP A 119 -17.20 -13.09 4.78
CA ASP A 119 -16.55 -14.18 5.51
C ASP A 119 -15.06 -14.33 5.20
N LEU A 120 -14.43 -13.32 4.57
CA LEU A 120 -13.01 -13.34 4.29
C LEU A 120 -12.22 -13.60 5.57
N LYS A 121 -11.48 -14.69 5.59
CA LYS A 121 -10.50 -14.96 6.65
C LYS A 121 -9.24 -14.14 6.40
N ILE A 122 -8.70 -13.59 7.48
CA ILE A 122 -7.47 -12.81 7.46
C ILE A 122 -6.56 -13.40 8.54
N GLU A 123 -5.39 -13.83 8.13
CA GLU A 123 -4.37 -14.42 9.02
C GLU A 123 -3.08 -13.59 8.95
N PRO A 124 -2.97 -12.49 9.70
CA PRO A 124 -1.82 -11.60 9.63
C PRO A 124 -0.52 -12.31 10.04
N ASN A 125 0.51 -12.17 9.24
CA ASN A 125 1.87 -12.54 9.62
C ASN A 125 2.42 -11.52 10.63
N PRO A 126 2.68 -11.89 11.89
CA PRO A 126 3.08 -10.93 12.92
C PRO A 126 4.43 -10.25 12.66
N ALA A 127 5.29 -10.84 11.82
CA ALA A 127 6.55 -10.21 11.39
C ALA A 127 6.32 -9.02 10.44
N GLU A 128 5.17 -8.96 9.78
CA GLU A 128 4.81 -7.94 8.80
C GLU A 128 3.72 -7.00 9.34
N VAL A 129 2.70 -7.55 10.00
CA VAL A 129 1.46 -6.87 10.36
C VAL A 129 1.11 -7.16 11.81
N MET A 130 1.05 -6.12 12.64
CA MET A 130 0.70 -6.25 14.05
C MET A 130 -0.81 -6.18 14.33
N ALA A 131 -1.60 -5.61 13.43
CA ALA A 131 -3.05 -5.53 13.53
C ALA A 131 -3.69 -5.26 12.16
N VAL A 132 -4.96 -5.65 12.01
CA VAL A 132 -5.81 -5.30 10.87
C VAL A 132 -7.14 -4.74 11.35
N GLU A 133 -7.75 -3.85 10.57
CA GLU A 133 -9.04 -3.24 10.88
C GLU A 133 -9.81 -2.92 9.59
N TRP A 134 -11.10 -3.23 9.58
CA TRP A 134 -12.02 -2.73 8.56
C TRP A 134 -12.53 -1.36 8.99
N VAL A 135 -12.16 -0.32 8.25
CA VAL A 135 -12.54 1.07 8.56
C VAL A 135 -13.42 1.62 7.45
N ASP A 136 -14.57 2.16 7.80
CA ASP A 136 -15.40 2.88 6.82
C ASP A 136 -14.59 4.00 6.17
N TYR A 137 -14.72 4.14 4.85
CA TYR A 137 -13.93 5.09 4.06
C TYR A 137 -14.03 6.53 4.58
N HIS A 138 -15.23 6.99 4.97
CA HIS A 138 -15.43 8.36 5.46
C HIS A 138 -14.82 8.57 6.84
N VAL A 139 -14.91 7.53 7.69
CA VAL A 139 -14.24 7.51 9.00
C VAL A 139 -12.73 7.57 8.80
N LEU A 140 -12.18 6.77 7.89
CA LEU A 140 -10.76 6.75 7.55
C LEU A 140 -10.28 8.13 7.08
N MET A 141 -10.99 8.77 6.15
CA MET A 141 -10.67 10.13 5.69
C MET A 141 -10.67 11.14 6.85
N GLY A 142 -11.63 11.03 7.75
CA GLY A 142 -11.69 11.87 8.95
C GLY A 142 -10.53 11.62 9.93
N GLN A 143 -10.13 10.37 10.10
CA GLN A 143 -8.98 10.00 10.95
C GLN A 143 -7.66 10.50 10.36
N VAL A 144 -7.44 10.35 9.06
CA VAL A 144 -6.23 10.82 8.36
C VAL A 144 -6.09 12.33 8.45
N ARG A 145 -7.19 13.09 8.36
CA ARG A 145 -7.17 14.55 8.52
C ARG A 145 -6.85 14.98 9.96
N ARG A 146 -7.37 14.29 10.97
CA ARG A 146 -7.22 14.65 12.39
C ARG A 146 -5.89 14.22 13.00
N ALA A 147 -5.33 13.08 12.56
CA ALA A 147 -4.13 12.48 13.12
C ALA A 147 -3.25 11.87 12.01
N PRO A 148 -2.74 12.69 11.05
CA PRO A 148 -2.00 12.22 9.89
C PRO A 148 -0.71 11.46 10.26
N GLU A 149 -0.13 11.72 11.43
CA GLU A 149 1.07 11.06 11.94
C GLU A 149 0.87 9.57 12.26
N ARG A 150 -0.38 9.11 12.40
CA ARG A 150 -0.71 7.70 12.62
C ARG A 150 -0.69 6.87 11.36
N PHE A 151 -0.59 7.51 10.20
CA PHE A 151 -0.75 6.91 8.88
C PHE A 151 0.52 7.09 8.05
N THR A 152 0.81 6.07 7.24
CA THR A 152 1.96 6.11 6.35
C THR A 152 1.88 7.25 5.34
N PRO A 153 3.02 7.84 4.92
CA PRO A 153 3.02 8.92 3.94
C PRO A 153 2.30 8.58 2.64
N TRP A 154 2.52 7.37 2.10
CA TRP A 154 1.89 6.94 0.85
C TRP A 154 0.37 6.78 0.96
N LEU A 155 -0.16 6.22 2.07
CA LEU A 155 -1.61 6.15 2.27
C LEU A 155 -2.25 7.53 2.23
N ARG A 156 -1.62 8.52 2.85
CA ARG A 156 -2.12 9.90 2.83
C ARG A 156 -2.12 10.49 1.42
N ILE A 157 -1.09 10.20 0.61
CA ILE A 157 -1.02 10.59 -0.80
C ILE A 157 -2.18 9.93 -1.58
N TYR A 158 -2.37 8.62 -1.45
CA TYR A 158 -3.46 7.92 -2.14
C TYR A 158 -4.84 8.48 -1.80
N LEU A 159 -5.10 8.70 -0.51
CA LEU A 159 -6.41 9.18 -0.06
C LEU A 159 -6.66 10.66 -0.41
N ASN A 160 -5.65 11.50 -0.39
CA ASN A 160 -5.81 12.93 -0.67
C ASN A 160 -5.87 13.21 -2.18
N ASP A 161 -5.02 12.54 -2.96
CA ASP A 161 -4.75 12.95 -4.35
C ASP A 161 -5.33 11.97 -5.39
N HIS A 162 -5.56 10.70 -5.01
CA HIS A 162 -5.90 9.63 -5.95
C HIS A 162 -7.16 8.82 -5.58
N ALA A 163 -7.88 9.20 -4.52
CA ALA A 163 -9.00 8.42 -4.00
C ALA A 163 -10.10 8.14 -5.03
N GLU A 164 -10.45 9.12 -5.84
CA GLU A 164 -11.49 8.96 -6.87
C GLU A 164 -11.10 7.93 -7.93
N THR A 165 -9.84 7.92 -8.35
CA THR A 165 -9.33 6.94 -9.31
C THR A 165 -9.26 5.54 -8.71
N ILE A 166 -8.83 5.42 -7.45
CA ILE A 166 -8.67 4.14 -6.76
C ILE A 166 -10.03 3.52 -6.43
N PHE A 167 -10.92 4.28 -5.78
CA PHE A 167 -12.18 3.76 -5.22
C PHE A 167 -13.41 4.02 -6.11
N GLY A 168 -13.28 4.87 -7.13
CA GLY A 168 -14.39 5.33 -7.95
C GLY A 168 -15.17 6.50 -7.31
N ALA A 169 -15.90 7.22 -8.16
CA ALA A 169 -16.65 8.43 -7.78
C ALA A 169 -17.68 8.17 -6.65
N GLY A 170 -18.33 6.99 -6.65
CA GLY A 170 -19.38 6.66 -5.67
C GLY A 170 -18.89 6.66 -4.22
N LEU A 171 -17.73 6.09 -3.94
CA LEU A 171 -17.11 6.09 -2.61
C LEU A 171 -16.45 7.44 -2.30
N ALA A 172 -15.75 8.03 -3.27
CA ALA A 172 -14.96 9.24 -3.05
C ALA A 172 -15.79 10.53 -2.95
N GLN A 173 -16.93 10.62 -3.65
CA GLN A 173 -17.76 11.84 -3.64
C GLN A 173 -18.61 12.00 -2.38
N ALA A 174 -19.08 10.90 -1.78
CA ALA A 174 -19.84 10.96 -0.53
C ALA A 174 -19.01 11.55 0.64
N ALA A 175 -17.69 11.69 0.50
CA ALA A 175 -16.79 12.27 1.51
C ALA A 175 -16.66 13.82 1.47
N ARG A 176 -17.27 14.49 0.49
CA ARG A 176 -17.14 15.95 0.27
C ARG A 176 -18.34 16.76 0.78
N VAL A 177 -19.32 16.11 1.44
CA VAL A 177 -20.51 16.75 2.02
C VAL A 177 -20.33 17.00 3.50
#